data_537a1becace542c5630b02e12ee07924
#
_entry.id   537a1becace542c5630b02e12ee07924
#
_cell.length_a   1.000
_cell.length_b   1.000
_cell.length_c   1.000
_cell.angle_alpha   90.00
_cell.angle_beta   90.00
_cell.angle_gamma   90.00
#
_symmetry.space_group_name_H-M   'P 1'
#
loop_
_entity.id
_entity.type
_entity.pdbx_description
1 polymer ?
#
loop_
_entity_poly.entity_id
_entity_poly.type
_entity_poly.pdbx_seq_one_letter_code
_entity_poly.pdbx_strand_id
1 'polypeptide(L)'
;RSFIAQQHQRAQEIVREAKRHDRMVVVLAGRPYHADPLIQHKISDVLSDMGIDVVTEFVADEADTEVYKELMAVTQWTYPNRIFKAAHFVANSPDNVHFMMITSFGCGPDAFIIDETHDILDRKGKSFTLLKVDDVNNIGSLRLRVRSMVESLKFSRKMEVNKPFVTTPAF
;
A
#
# COMPACT_ATOMS: atom_id res chain seq x y z
N ARG A 1 13.22 -1.21 23.19
CA ARG A 1 12.74 -1.76 21.91
C ARG A 1 13.38 -0.98 20.77
N SER A 2 13.75 -1.65 19.67
CA SER A 2 14.31 -0.96 18.52
C SER A 2 13.25 -0.03 17.89
N PHE A 3 13.68 1.03 17.19
CA PHE A 3 12.80 1.95 16.48
C PHE A 3 11.85 1.20 15.52
N ILE A 4 12.36 0.25 14.77
CA ILE A 4 11.59 -0.58 13.82
C ILE A 4 10.48 -1.35 14.55
N ALA A 5 10.77 -1.98 15.68
CA ALA A 5 9.75 -2.70 16.44
C ALA A 5 8.63 -1.78 16.98
N GLN A 6 8.95 -0.54 17.32
CA GLN A 6 7.95 0.45 17.71
C GLN A 6 7.07 0.86 16.52
N GLN A 7 7.67 1.11 15.34
CA GLN A 7 6.94 1.44 14.12
C GLN A 7 6.01 0.30 13.70
N HIS A 8 6.51 -0.93 13.71
CA HIS A 8 5.70 -2.11 13.42
C HIS A 8 4.51 -2.24 14.38
N GLN A 9 4.75 -2.16 15.68
CA GLN A 9 3.68 -2.25 16.68
C GLN A 9 2.62 -1.17 16.44
N ARG A 10 3.03 0.09 16.20
CA ARG A 10 2.12 1.20 15.96
C ARG A 10 1.30 1.01 14.67
N ALA A 11 1.94 0.59 13.59
CA ALA A 11 1.25 0.32 12.33
C ALA A 11 0.21 -0.80 12.49
N GLN A 12 0.54 -1.88 13.20
CA GLN A 12 -0.39 -2.97 13.47
C GLN A 12 -1.57 -2.53 14.36
N GLU A 13 -1.36 -1.62 15.30
CA GLU A 13 -2.44 -1.02 16.10
C GLU A 13 -3.41 -0.24 15.20
N ILE A 14 -2.89 0.62 14.31
CA ILE A 14 -3.69 1.40 13.35
C ILE A 14 -4.53 0.49 12.45
N VAL A 15 -3.93 -0.56 11.90
CA VAL A 15 -4.66 -1.52 11.03
C VAL A 15 -5.78 -2.23 11.80
N ARG A 16 -5.52 -2.64 13.05
CA ARG A 16 -6.55 -3.27 13.89
C ARG A 16 -7.70 -2.33 14.23
N GLU A 17 -7.38 -1.09 14.56
CA GLU A 17 -8.38 -0.04 14.82
C GLU A 17 -9.22 0.27 13.57
N ALA A 18 -8.57 0.42 12.42
CA ALA A 18 -9.24 0.64 11.14
C ALA A 18 -10.22 -0.49 10.82
N LYS A 19 -9.81 -1.74 11.04
CA LYS A 19 -10.68 -2.91 10.85
C LYS A 19 -11.91 -2.87 11.76
N ARG A 20 -11.75 -2.49 13.04
CA ARG A 20 -12.88 -2.40 14.00
C ARG A 20 -13.90 -1.34 13.59
N HIS A 21 -13.45 -0.25 13.00
CA HIS A 21 -14.28 0.90 12.63
C HIS A 21 -14.60 0.97 11.14
N ASP A 22 -14.33 -0.11 10.41
CA ASP A 22 -14.58 -0.22 8.96
C ASP A 22 -13.93 0.90 8.13
N ARG A 23 -12.77 1.43 8.59
CA ARG A 23 -12.00 2.45 7.88
C ARG A 23 -11.04 1.83 6.87
N MET A 24 -10.76 2.59 5.83
CA MET A 24 -9.74 2.24 4.85
C MET A 24 -8.34 2.51 5.38
N VAL A 25 -7.40 1.65 5.03
CA VAL A 25 -5.98 1.81 5.32
C VAL A 25 -5.21 1.85 4.01
N VAL A 26 -4.26 2.77 3.90
CA VAL A 26 -3.28 2.79 2.82
C VAL A 26 -1.90 2.49 3.42
N VAL A 27 -1.26 1.45 2.92
CA VAL A 27 0.16 1.18 3.15
C VAL A 27 0.95 1.98 2.13
N LEU A 28 1.58 3.05 2.60
CA LEU A 28 2.37 3.98 1.79
C LEU A 28 3.83 3.53 1.84
N ALA A 29 4.32 2.94 0.76
CA ALA A 29 5.67 2.40 0.65
C ALA A 29 6.52 3.17 -0.35
N GLY A 30 7.84 3.09 -0.18
CA GLY A 30 8.79 3.74 -1.07
C GLY A 30 10.21 3.64 -0.56
N ARG A 31 11.11 4.43 -1.13
CA ARG A 31 12.46 4.57 -0.60
C ARG A 31 12.43 5.27 0.76
N PRO A 32 13.40 5.04 1.65
CA PRO A 32 13.38 5.60 3.02
C PRO A 32 13.15 7.12 3.09
N TYR A 33 13.64 7.88 2.11
CA TYR A 33 13.44 9.34 2.07
C TYR A 33 12.01 9.76 1.70
N HIS A 34 11.20 8.87 1.11
CA HIS A 34 9.79 9.15 0.84
C HIS A 34 8.93 9.18 2.13
N ALA A 35 9.49 8.79 3.27
CA ALA A 35 8.82 9.00 4.56
C ALA A 35 8.75 10.49 4.97
N ASP A 36 9.62 11.35 4.40
CA ASP A 36 9.61 12.78 4.66
C ASP A 36 8.37 13.45 4.02
N PRO A 37 7.54 14.17 4.82
CA PRO A 37 6.32 14.83 4.33
C PRO A 37 6.56 15.84 3.21
N LEU A 38 7.73 16.49 3.16
CA LEU A 38 8.06 17.45 2.10
C LEU A 38 8.37 16.72 0.79
N ILE A 39 9.09 15.60 0.86
CA ILE A 39 9.45 14.80 -0.33
C ILE A 39 8.21 14.13 -0.92
N GLN A 40 7.33 13.60 -0.09
CA GLN A 40 6.07 13.02 -0.54
C GLN A 40 4.95 14.06 -0.84
N HIS A 41 5.25 15.34 -0.79
CA HIS A 41 4.27 16.43 -1.01
C HIS A 41 3.01 16.34 -0.15
N LYS A 42 3.16 15.90 1.12
CA LYS A 42 2.07 15.72 2.09
C LYS A 42 0.95 14.76 1.61
N ILE A 43 1.30 13.73 0.85
CA ILE A 43 0.33 12.72 0.41
C ILE A 43 -0.33 12.04 1.60
N SER A 44 0.41 11.74 2.66
CA SER A 44 -0.14 11.19 3.90
C SER A 44 -1.21 12.09 4.51
N ASP A 45 -1.00 13.40 4.51
CA ASP A 45 -1.98 14.37 5.04
C ASP A 45 -3.24 14.37 4.16
N VAL A 46 -3.08 14.38 2.83
CA VAL A 46 -4.21 14.32 1.88
C VAL A 46 -5.05 13.07 2.10
N LEU A 47 -4.44 11.91 2.31
CA LEU A 47 -5.15 10.66 2.61
C LEU A 47 -5.87 10.74 3.97
N SER A 48 -5.20 11.26 5.00
CA SER A 48 -5.78 11.43 6.34
C SER A 48 -6.95 12.40 6.36
N ASP A 49 -6.88 13.50 5.60
CA ASP A 49 -7.98 14.46 5.43
C ASP A 49 -9.21 13.83 4.75
N MET A 50 -9.02 12.74 4.00
CA MET A 50 -10.10 11.95 3.39
C MET A 50 -10.63 10.82 4.29
N GLY A 51 -10.17 10.75 5.55
CA GLY A 51 -10.57 9.75 6.53
C GLY A 51 -9.93 8.38 6.33
N ILE A 52 -8.75 8.33 5.71
CA ILE A 52 -7.99 7.11 5.45
C ILE A 52 -6.84 7.03 6.46
N ASP A 53 -6.71 5.89 7.12
CA ASP A 53 -5.55 5.63 7.96
C ASP A 53 -4.33 5.32 7.08
N VAL A 54 -3.19 5.92 7.39
CA VAL A 54 -1.94 5.72 6.62
C VAL A 54 -0.90 5.04 7.50
N VAL A 55 -0.32 3.99 6.99
CA VAL A 55 0.83 3.29 7.58
C VAL A 55 1.93 3.15 6.55
N THR A 56 3.16 2.94 7.00
CA THR A 56 4.31 2.72 6.11
C THR A 56 4.60 1.23 5.94
N GLU A 57 5.63 0.90 5.16
CA GLU A 57 6.13 -0.46 4.94
C GLU A 57 6.53 -1.19 6.23
N PHE A 58 6.69 -0.48 7.35
CA PHE A 58 6.92 -1.08 8.68
C PHE A 58 5.71 -1.84 9.24
N VAL A 59 4.56 -1.82 8.56
CA VAL A 59 3.39 -2.64 8.93
C VAL A 59 3.68 -4.13 8.81
N ALA A 60 4.55 -4.55 7.90
CA ALA A 60 4.95 -5.95 7.73
C ALA A 60 5.95 -6.38 8.80
N ASP A 61 5.89 -7.66 9.18
CA ASP A 61 6.87 -8.25 10.08
C ASP A 61 8.23 -8.40 9.37
N GLU A 62 9.30 -7.92 10.02
CA GLU A 62 10.66 -8.11 9.49
C GLU A 62 11.08 -9.59 9.44
N ALA A 63 10.50 -10.43 10.30
CA ALA A 63 10.75 -11.87 10.33
C ALA A 63 9.99 -12.64 9.24
N ASP A 64 9.00 -12.03 8.57
CA ASP A 64 8.27 -12.68 7.48
C ASP A 64 9.21 -12.92 6.29
N THR A 65 9.36 -14.18 5.91
CA THR A 65 10.18 -14.62 4.78
C THR A 65 9.37 -15.33 3.69
N GLU A 66 8.05 -15.48 3.88
CA GLU A 66 7.20 -16.19 2.92
C GLU A 66 7.17 -15.50 1.56
N VAL A 67 7.19 -14.17 1.55
CA VAL A 67 7.25 -13.39 0.30
C VAL A 67 8.42 -13.79 -0.60
N TYR A 68 9.56 -14.19 -0.04
CA TYR A 68 10.74 -14.54 -0.83
C TYR A 68 10.57 -15.82 -1.66
N LYS A 69 9.60 -16.66 -1.33
CA LYS A 69 9.25 -17.84 -2.13
C LYS A 69 8.48 -17.47 -3.41
N GLU A 70 7.91 -16.27 -3.44
CA GLU A 70 7.07 -15.78 -4.53
C GLU A 70 7.83 -14.86 -5.51
N LEU A 71 9.00 -14.35 -5.11
CA LEU A 71 9.81 -13.43 -5.92
C LEU A 71 10.51 -14.14 -7.07
N MET A 72 10.54 -13.51 -8.24
CA MET A 72 11.32 -13.99 -9.39
C MET A 72 12.83 -13.84 -9.17
N ALA A 73 13.24 -12.86 -8.38
CA ALA A 73 14.65 -12.65 -8.04
C ALA A 73 14.80 -12.20 -6.58
N VAL A 74 15.78 -12.78 -5.90
CA VAL A 74 16.11 -12.41 -4.52
C VAL A 74 16.94 -11.14 -4.52
N THR A 75 16.53 -10.14 -3.76
CA THR A 75 17.30 -8.93 -3.53
C THR A 75 18.00 -8.97 -2.16
N GLN A 76 19.23 -8.48 -2.11
CA GLN A 76 19.99 -8.33 -0.86
C GLN A 76 19.78 -6.95 -0.21
N TRP A 77 19.01 -6.07 -0.84
CA TRP A 77 18.80 -4.70 -0.35
C TRP A 77 17.64 -4.62 0.63
N THR A 78 17.88 -3.95 1.73
CA THR A 78 16.92 -3.88 2.84
C THR A 78 15.61 -3.18 2.45
N TYR A 79 15.65 -2.06 1.71
CA TYR A 79 14.43 -1.32 1.40
C TYR A 79 13.51 -2.03 0.39
N PRO A 80 14.01 -2.68 -0.69
CA PRO A 80 13.14 -3.47 -1.54
C PRO A 80 12.46 -4.61 -0.78
N ASN A 81 13.20 -5.29 0.07
CA ASN A 81 12.67 -6.38 0.87
C ASN A 81 11.54 -5.92 1.80
N ARG A 82 11.63 -4.73 2.38
CA ARG A 82 10.51 -4.16 3.17
C ARG A 82 9.30 -3.85 2.31
N ILE A 83 9.49 -3.31 1.10
CA ILE A 83 8.40 -3.05 0.16
C ILE A 83 7.70 -4.35 -0.22
N PHE A 84 8.44 -5.40 -0.55
CA PHE A 84 7.87 -6.71 -0.89
C PHE A 84 7.10 -7.33 0.29
N LYS A 85 7.65 -7.28 1.49
CA LYS A 85 6.93 -7.73 2.70
C LYS A 85 5.65 -6.94 2.95
N ALA A 86 5.69 -5.62 2.75
CA ALA A 86 4.50 -4.78 2.88
C ALA A 86 3.44 -5.10 1.81
N ALA A 87 3.86 -5.37 0.57
CA ALA A 87 2.96 -5.82 -0.50
C ALA A 87 2.33 -7.18 -0.16
N HIS A 88 3.14 -8.14 0.30
CA HIS A 88 2.66 -9.45 0.75
C HIS A 88 1.69 -9.34 1.94
N PHE A 89 1.97 -8.46 2.89
CA PHE A 89 1.04 -8.15 3.97
C PHE A 89 -0.30 -7.65 3.44
N VAL A 90 -0.31 -6.68 2.50
CA VAL A 90 -1.54 -6.16 1.89
C VAL A 90 -2.25 -7.24 1.08
N ALA A 91 -1.52 -8.04 0.31
CA ALA A 91 -2.05 -9.14 -0.49
C ALA A 91 -2.85 -10.14 0.36
N ASN A 92 -2.44 -10.36 1.62
CA ASN A 92 -3.10 -11.25 2.56
C ASN A 92 -4.01 -10.52 3.58
N SER A 93 -4.21 -9.21 3.41
CA SER A 93 -5.07 -8.38 4.28
C SER A 93 -6.50 -8.30 3.76
N PRO A 94 -7.48 -7.90 4.60
CA PRO A 94 -8.84 -7.62 4.16
C PRO A 94 -8.92 -6.51 3.09
N ASP A 95 -10.08 -6.38 2.43
CA ASP A 95 -10.27 -5.48 1.28
C ASP A 95 -10.29 -3.98 1.63
N ASN A 96 -10.26 -3.65 2.90
CA ASN A 96 -10.08 -2.26 3.34
C ASN A 96 -8.61 -1.82 3.43
N VAL A 97 -7.65 -2.71 3.18
CA VAL A 97 -6.21 -2.41 3.18
C VAL A 97 -5.69 -2.37 1.76
N HIS A 98 -5.12 -1.23 1.36
CA HIS A 98 -4.66 -0.94 0.01
C HIS A 98 -3.18 -0.61 -0.01
N PHE A 99 -2.54 -0.83 -1.15
CA PHE A 99 -1.12 -0.56 -1.34
C PHE A 99 -0.90 0.64 -2.26
N MET A 100 -0.03 1.55 -1.83
CA MET A 100 0.41 2.69 -2.62
C MET A 100 1.93 2.81 -2.54
N MET A 101 2.58 2.86 -3.69
CA MET A 101 4.04 3.04 -3.77
C MET A 101 4.37 4.43 -4.31
N ILE A 102 5.33 5.09 -3.66
CA ILE A 102 5.92 6.34 -4.13
C ILE A 102 7.26 6.01 -4.80
N THR A 103 7.47 6.60 -5.98
CA THR A 103 8.76 6.59 -6.68
C THR A 103 9.12 7.99 -7.15
N SER A 104 10.42 8.31 -7.22
CA SER A 104 10.91 9.62 -7.67
C SER A 104 11.59 9.56 -9.03
N PHE A 105 12.35 8.51 -9.29
CA PHE A 105 13.19 8.42 -10.49
C PHE A 105 12.88 7.15 -11.27
N GLY A 106 13.02 7.22 -12.58
CA GLY A 106 12.95 6.06 -13.46
C GLY A 106 14.28 5.32 -13.52
N CYS A 107 14.69 4.63 -12.44
CA CYS A 107 15.90 3.82 -12.44
C CYS A 107 15.59 2.34 -12.53
N GLY A 108 16.53 1.54 -13.05
CA GLY A 108 16.35 0.10 -13.23
C GLY A 108 15.94 -0.66 -11.94
N PRO A 109 16.61 -0.42 -10.79
CA PRO A 109 16.19 -1.02 -9.53
C PRO A 109 14.74 -0.71 -9.13
N ASP A 110 14.26 0.52 -9.35
CA ASP A 110 12.87 0.86 -9.03
C ASP A 110 11.89 0.17 -9.99
N ALA A 111 12.23 0.04 -11.27
CA ALA A 111 11.39 -0.68 -12.23
C ALA A 111 11.20 -2.13 -11.77
N PHE A 112 12.27 -2.81 -11.40
CA PHE A 112 12.21 -4.18 -10.86
C PHE A 112 11.33 -4.27 -9.60
N ILE A 113 11.48 -3.33 -8.65
CA ILE A 113 10.69 -3.32 -7.41
C ILE A 113 9.20 -3.10 -7.73
N ILE A 114 8.90 -2.22 -8.67
CA ILE A 114 7.53 -1.93 -9.11
C ILE A 114 6.88 -3.19 -9.70
N ASP A 115 7.57 -3.87 -10.62
CA ASP A 115 7.05 -5.05 -11.30
C ASP A 115 6.81 -6.20 -10.31
N GLU A 116 7.77 -6.54 -9.45
CA GLU A 116 7.60 -7.58 -8.43
C GLU A 116 6.49 -7.24 -7.42
N THR A 117 6.41 -5.97 -6.99
CA THR A 117 5.36 -5.51 -6.06
C THR A 117 3.98 -5.64 -6.70
N HIS A 118 3.85 -5.26 -7.98
CA HIS A 118 2.62 -5.40 -8.74
C HIS A 118 2.20 -6.87 -8.83
N ASP A 119 3.12 -7.77 -9.17
CA ASP A 119 2.85 -9.19 -9.28
C ASP A 119 2.40 -9.83 -7.96
N ILE A 120 3.02 -9.47 -6.84
CA ILE A 120 2.60 -9.94 -5.51
C ILE A 120 1.13 -9.57 -5.23
N LEU A 121 0.75 -8.35 -5.54
CA LEU A 121 -0.61 -7.84 -5.30
C LEU A 121 -1.63 -8.43 -6.28
N ASP A 122 -1.28 -8.49 -7.57
CA ASP A 122 -2.16 -8.95 -8.65
C ASP A 122 -2.55 -10.42 -8.48
N ARG A 123 -1.63 -11.29 -8.07
CA ARG A 123 -1.91 -12.70 -7.73
C ARG A 123 -3.01 -12.89 -6.69
N LYS A 124 -3.29 -11.88 -5.88
CA LYS A 124 -4.34 -11.87 -4.85
C LYS A 124 -5.51 -10.94 -5.18
N GLY A 125 -5.55 -10.41 -6.40
CA GLY A 125 -6.59 -9.49 -6.85
C GLY A 125 -6.59 -8.14 -6.14
N LYS A 126 -5.45 -7.74 -5.55
CA LYS A 126 -5.30 -6.44 -4.87
C LYS A 126 -4.82 -5.37 -5.85
N SER A 127 -5.38 -4.18 -5.75
CA SER A 127 -4.95 -3.06 -6.58
C SER A 127 -3.58 -2.54 -6.16
N PHE A 128 -2.78 -2.18 -7.16
CA PHE A 128 -1.49 -1.50 -7.01
C PHE A 128 -1.61 -0.05 -7.49
N THR A 129 -1.21 0.90 -6.64
CA THR A 129 -1.17 2.31 -7.01
C THR A 129 0.24 2.84 -6.96
N LEU A 130 0.74 3.34 -8.09
CA LEU A 130 2.05 3.96 -8.21
C LEU A 130 1.92 5.48 -8.34
N LEU A 131 2.58 6.22 -7.46
CA LEU A 131 2.70 7.66 -7.50
C LEU A 131 4.13 8.07 -7.80
N LYS A 132 4.33 8.83 -8.89
CA LYS A 132 5.61 9.41 -9.26
C LYS A 132 5.69 10.85 -8.77
N VAL A 133 6.71 11.15 -7.94
CA VAL A 133 6.89 12.44 -7.24
C VAL A 133 8.14 13.19 -7.70
N ASP A 134 8.51 13.05 -8.96
CA ASP A 134 9.73 13.65 -9.54
C ASP A 134 9.56 15.09 -10.04
N ASP A 135 8.34 15.58 -10.18
CA ASP A 135 8.08 16.93 -10.65
C ASP A 135 7.43 17.78 -9.54
N VAL A 136 8.26 18.64 -8.95
CA VAL A 136 7.86 19.55 -7.86
C VAL A 136 6.78 20.56 -8.31
N ASN A 137 6.65 20.77 -9.63
CA ASN A 137 5.81 21.85 -10.17
C ASN A 137 4.32 21.51 -10.26
N ASN A 138 3.91 20.27 -9.99
CA ASN A 138 2.52 19.86 -10.18
C ASN A 138 1.89 19.10 -9.00
N ILE A 139 1.98 19.71 -7.80
CA ILE A 139 1.32 19.18 -6.58
C ILE A 139 -0.20 19.00 -6.78
N GLY A 140 -0.82 19.85 -7.60
CA GLY A 140 -2.26 19.76 -7.90
C GLY A 140 -2.64 18.48 -8.61
N SER A 141 -1.87 18.05 -9.61
CA SER A 141 -2.14 16.80 -10.33
C SER A 141 -1.93 15.56 -9.45
N LEU A 142 -0.90 15.60 -8.59
CA LEU A 142 -0.63 14.52 -7.64
C LEU A 142 -1.80 14.35 -6.66
N ARG A 143 -2.29 15.44 -6.07
CA ARG A 143 -3.47 15.43 -5.19
C ARG A 143 -4.73 14.95 -5.90
N LEU A 144 -4.92 15.34 -7.16
CA LEU A 144 -6.06 14.87 -7.95
C LEU A 144 -6.00 13.35 -8.19
N ARG A 145 -4.81 12.82 -8.51
CA ARG A 145 -4.60 11.37 -8.68
C ARG A 145 -4.90 10.60 -7.39
N VAL A 146 -4.41 11.08 -6.24
CA VAL A 146 -4.70 10.48 -4.94
C VAL A 146 -6.21 10.47 -4.66
N ARG A 147 -6.90 11.59 -4.87
CA ARG A 147 -8.35 11.69 -4.71
C ARG A 147 -9.11 10.76 -5.63
N SER A 148 -8.76 10.73 -6.91
CA SER A 148 -9.40 9.83 -7.89
C SER A 148 -9.24 8.37 -7.52
N MET A 149 -8.04 7.97 -7.06
CA MET A 149 -7.79 6.61 -6.57
C MET A 149 -8.66 6.28 -5.36
N VAL A 150 -8.71 7.16 -4.37
CA VAL A 150 -9.52 6.97 -3.15
C VAL A 150 -11.00 6.82 -3.48
N GLU A 151 -11.53 7.67 -4.36
CA GLU A 151 -12.95 7.57 -4.77
C GLU A 151 -13.22 6.28 -5.58
N SER A 152 -12.28 5.84 -6.41
CA SER A 152 -12.37 4.55 -7.10
C SER A 152 -12.43 3.38 -6.12
N LEU A 153 -11.57 3.36 -5.09
CA LEU A 153 -11.56 2.32 -4.06
C LEU A 153 -12.86 2.32 -3.25
N LYS A 154 -13.37 3.50 -2.87
CA LYS A 154 -14.66 3.63 -2.17
C LYS A 154 -15.82 3.13 -3.02
N PHE A 155 -15.79 3.42 -4.33
CA PHE A 155 -16.82 2.97 -5.26
C PHE A 155 -16.80 1.45 -5.43
N SER A 156 -15.63 0.84 -5.65
CA SER A 156 -15.47 -0.61 -5.78
C SER A 156 -15.99 -1.33 -4.54
N ARG A 157 -15.66 -0.83 -3.35
CA ARG A 157 -16.13 -1.38 -2.09
C ARG A 157 -17.67 -1.31 -1.95
N LYS A 158 -18.31 -0.21 -2.35
CA LYS A 158 -19.77 -0.07 -2.37
C LYS A 158 -20.44 -1.08 -3.32
N MET A 159 -19.81 -1.32 -4.47
CA MET A 159 -20.33 -2.29 -5.45
C MET A 159 -20.24 -3.72 -4.94
N GLU A 160 -19.19 -4.08 -4.20
CA GLU A 160 -19.05 -5.41 -3.59
C GLU A 160 -20.09 -5.67 -2.52
N VAL A 161 -20.37 -4.67 -1.66
CA VAL A 161 -21.41 -4.77 -0.63
C VAL A 161 -22.81 -4.91 -1.23
N ASN A 162 -23.04 -4.34 -2.41
CA ASN A 162 -24.35 -4.34 -3.09
C ASN A 162 -24.50 -5.46 -4.13
N LYS A 163 -23.55 -6.40 -4.27
CA LYS A 163 -23.74 -7.56 -5.15
C LYS A 163 -24.94 -8.38 -4.63
N PRO A 164 -26.00 -8.61 -5.46
CA PRO A 164 -27.08 -9.48 -5.05
C PRO A 164 -26.54 -10.90 -4.80
N PHE A 165 -26.99 -11.52 -3.74
CA PHE A 165 -26.70 -12.95 -3.48
C PHE A 165 -27.22 -13.76 -4.67
N VAL A 166 -26.35 -14.28 -5.50
CA VAL A 166 -26.71 -15.26 -6.52
C VAL A 166 -26.81 -16.60 -5.82
N THR A 167 -28.01 -16.98 -5.42
CA THR A 167 -28.29 -18.35 -5.01
C THR A 167 -28.20 -19.24 -6.24
N THR A 168 -27.17 -20.07 -6.33
CA THR A 168 -27.14 -21.19 -7.28
C THR A 168 -28.30 -22.10 -6.92
N PRO A 169 -29.23 -22.41 -7.85
CA PRO A 169 -30.24 -23.40 -7.57
C PRO A 169 -29.55 -24.74 -7.29
N ALA A 170 -29.92 -25.36 -6.15
CA ALA A 170 -29.50 -26.72 -5.86
C ALA A 170 -30.21 -27.66 -6.87
N PHE A 171 -29.40 -28.33 -7.68
CA PHE A 171 -29.82 -29.48 -8.46
C PHE A 171 -29.61 -30.75 -7.64
#